data_276fa8cab2b833c692f209182c125052
#
_entry.id   276fa8cab2b833c692f209182c125052
#
_cell.length_a   1.000
_cell.length_b   1.000
_cell.length_c   1.000
_cell.angle_alpha   90.00
_cell.angle_beta   90.00
_cell.angle_gamma   90.00
#
_symmetry.space_group_name_H-M   'P 1'
#
loop_
_entity.id
_entity.type
_entity.pdbx_description
1 polymer ?
#
loop_
_entity_poly.entity_id
_entity_poly.type
_entity_poly.pdbx_seq_one_letter_code
_entity_poly.pdbx_strand_id
1 'polypeptide(L)'
;MNKEETDQYYIEETFKLALNGKFTAHPNPMVGAIVVKNGKVLGKGYHLRPGFPHAEQEAIKNAGKSVENSTLYVNLEPCYHFGRTPPCSNLIINSKIKRVVISCLDPNPLVNGKRDKQLKKSGIEVKVGVLKNQAMRLNRGFFSKFLLKRPNIICKSGISLDGKISLSNGISKWITSEESRLDVQTERALSPLIFSSSKTVMMDNPSLNIREPLLLKKILKQPDLGIVDRTLKIPLNSKVFKVSSRKIYLFTSIKKTTKKYKKNVIIVYIQSRKGKINLMECISFLAKQDINNIFVEAGP
;
A
#
# COMPACT_ATOMS: atom_id res chain seq x y z
N MET A 1 -15.09 -25.97 17.25
CA MET A 1 -15.11 -24.50 17.16
C MET A 1 -16.56 -24.04 17.12
N ASN A 2 -16.94 -23.06 17.94
CA ASN A 2 -18.24 -22.41 17.84
C ASN A 2 -18.29 -21.50 16.57
N LYS A 3 -19.47 -20.92 16.27
CA LYS A 3 -19.65 -20.11 15.03
C LYS A 3 -18.72 -18.88 15.02
N GLU A 4 -18.44 -18.28 16.16
CA GLU A 4 -17.59 -17.10 16.28
C GLU A 4 -16.10 -17.43 16.08
N GLU A 5 -15.60 -18.47 16.72
CA GLU A 5 -14.24 -18.97 16.52
C GLU A 5 -13.99 -19.38 15.07
N THR A 6 -14.99 -20.00 14.43
CA THR A 6 -14.95 -20.38 13.02
C THR A 6 -14.82 -19.15 12.13
N ASP A 7 -15.61 -18.08 12.40
CA ASP A 7 -15.55 -16.84 11.65
C ASP A 7 -14.17 -16.16 11.81
N GLN A 8 -13.63 -16.10 13.03
CA GLN A 8 -12.31 -15.53 13.29
C GLN A 8 -11.22 -16.30 12.53
N TYR A 9 -11.23 -17.64 12.62
CA TYR A 9 -10.27 -18.49 11.94
C TYR A 9 -10.22 -18.23 10.41
N TYR A 10 -11.39 -18.25 9.74
CA TYR A 10 -11.40 -18.03 8.29
C TYR A 10 -11.07 -16.58 7.89
N ILE A 11 -11.42 -15.60 8.72
CA ILE A 11 -10.99 -14.21 8.49
C ILE A 11 -9.48 -14.08 8.64
N GLU A 12 -8.83 -14.72 9.62
CA GLU A 12 -7.36 -14.74 9.71
C GLU A 12 -6.72 -15.37 8.49
N GLU A 13 -7.29 -16.46 7.97
CA GLU A 13 -6.82 -17.06 6.73
C GLU A 13 -6.94 -16.11 5.53
N THR A 14 -7.98 -15.24 5.48
CA THR A 14 -8.07 -14.22 4.43
C THR A 14 -6.93 -13.19 4.53
N PHE A 15 -6.45 -12.85 5.74
CA PHE A 15 -5.29 -11.95 5.90
C PHE A 15 -4.01 -12.58 5.33
N LYS A 16 -3.79 -13.87 5.59
CA LYS A 16 -2.64 -14.61 5.03
C LYS A 16 -2.67 -14.61 3.50
N LEU A 17 -3.84 -14.83 2.90
CA LEU A 17 -4.03 -14.76 1.45
C LEU A 17 -3.78 -13.34 0.91
N ALA A 18 -4.31 -12.32 1.56
CA ALA A 18 -4.16 -10.93 1.17
C ALA A 18 -2.68 -10.49 1.11
N LEU A 19 -1.83 -11.01 2.00
CA LEU A 19 -0.39 -10.74 2.03
C LEU A 19 0.35 -11.20 0.75
N ASN A 20 -0.21 -12.11 -0.05
CA ASN A 20 0.38 -12.48 -1.35
C ASN A 20 0.38 -11.29 -2.34
N GLY A 21 -0.52 -10.32 -2.16
CA GLY A 21 -0.55 -9.08 -2.94
C GLY A 21 0.31 -7.94 -2.40
N LYS A 22 1.08 -8.12 -1.31
CA LYS A 22 1.75 -7.02 -0.57
C LYS A 22 2.71 -6.16 -1.39
N PHE A 23 3.30 -6.69 -2.44
CA PHE A 23 4.23 -5.97 -3.31
C PHE A 23 3.59 -5.45 -4.60
N THR A 24 2.35 -5.83 -4.90
CA THR A 24 1.76 -5.62 -6.23
C THR A 24 0.37 -4.99 -6.20
N ALA A 25 -0.38 -5.11 -5.10
CA ALA A 25 -1.77 -4.64 -5.01
C ALA A 25 -1.90 -3.11 -5.08
N HIS A 26 -0.88 -2.35 -4.62
CA HIS A 26 -0.94 -0.87 -4.61
C HIS A 26 -1.32 -0.29 -6.00
N PRO A 27 -2.19 0.74 -6.06
CA PRO A 27 -2.83 1.54 -5.00
C PRO A 27 -4.07 0.90 -4.36
N ASN A 28 -4.49 -0.29 -4.81
CA ASN A 28 -5.61 -1.01 -4.25
C ASN A 28 -5.25 -1.63 -2.88
N PRO A 29 -6.25 -1.91 -2.02
CA PRO A 29 -6.01 -2.63 -0.79
C PRO A 29 -5.62 -4.10 -1.05
N MET A 30 -4.90 -4.69 -0.11
CA MET A 30 -4.67 -6.12 -0.05
C MET A 30 -5.94 -6.81 0.41
N VAL A 31 -6.52 -7.65 -0.46
CA VAL A 31 -7.76 -8.39 -0.19
C VAL A 31 -7.52 -9.87 -0.40
N GLY A 32 -8.02 -10.67 0.53
CA GLY A 32 -8.12 -12.12 0.46
C GLY A 32 -9.55 -12.58 0.69
N ALA A 33 -9.97 -13.64 0.04
CA ALA A 33 -11.29 -14.22 0.17
C ALA A 33 -11.26 -15.75 0.18
N ILE A 34 -12.19 -16.36 0.93
CA ILE A 34 -12.30 -17.82 1.07
C ILE A 34 -13.78 -18.20 1.01
N VAL A 35 -14.09 -19.18 0.18
CA VAL A 35 -15.40 -19.83 0.11
C VAL A 35 -15.38 -21.12 0.90
N VAL A 36 -16.30 -21.26 1.86
CA VAL A 36 -16.41 -22.44 2.75
C VAL A 36 -17.82 -23.02 2.70
N LYS A 37 -17.94 -24.34 2.66
CA LYS A 37 -19.21 -25.04 2.77
C LYS A 37 -19.03 -26.30 3.62
N ASN A 38 -19.88 -26.48 4.64
CA ASN A 38 -19.83 -27.63 5.55
C ASN A 38 -18.42 -27.88 6.13
N GLY A 39 -17.75 -26.80 6.57
CA GLY A 39 -16.40 -26.84 7.12
C GLY A 39 -15.27 -27.09 6.11
N LYS A 40 -15.57 -27.31 4.83
CA LYS A 40 -14.57 -27.52 3.78
C LYS A 40 -14.33 -26.23 3.00
N VAL A 41 -13.07 -25.89 2.76
CA VAL A 41 -12.66 -24.78 1.88
C VAL A 41 -12.85 -25.24 0.43
N LEU A 42 -13.70 -24.54 -0.32
CA LEU A 42 -13.99 -24.81 -1.73
C LEU A 42 -13.14 -23.98 -2.68
N GLY A 43 -12.83 -22.74 -2.31
CA GLY A 43 -12.03 -21.84 -3.13
C GLY A 43 -11.37 -20.75 -2.30
N LYS A 44 -10.19 -20.33 -2.76
CA LYS A 44 -9.38 -19.24 -2.19
C LYS A 44 -9.03 -18.25 -3.29
N GLY A 45 -8.92 -16.97 -2.94
CA GLY A 45 -8.50 -15.93 -3.85
C GLY A 45 -7.85 -14.77 -3.13
N TYR A 46 -7.03 -14.00 -3.84
CA TYR A 46 -6.47 -12.76 -3.36
C TYR A 46 -6.31 -11.76 -4.51
N HIS A 47 -6.35 -10.48 -4.18
CA HIS A 47 -6.14 -9.43 -5.19
C HIS A 47 -4.66 -9.29 -5.52
N LEU A 48 -4.29 -9.70 -6.73
CA LEU A 48 -2.88 -9.71 -7.16
C LEU A 48 -2.36 -8.30 -7.46
N ARG A 49 -3.08 -7.53 -8.32
CA ARG A 49 -2.66 -6.18 -8.75
C ARG A 49 -3.81 -5.43 -9.44
N PRO A 50 -3.74 -4.10 -9.57
CA PRO A 50 -4.74 -3.32 -10.27
C PRO A 50 -5.00 -3.81 -11.70
N GLY A 51 -6.29 -3.93 -12.06
CA GLY A 51 -6.73 -4.45 -13.36
C GLY A 51 -6.88 -5.97 -13.44
N PHE A 52 -6.50 -6.70 -12.39
CA PHE A 52 -6.71 -8.14 -12.25
C PHE A 52 -7.97 -8.41 -11.41
N PRO A 53 -8.48 -9.67 -11.43
CA PRO A 53 -9.65 -10.06 -10.66
C PRO A 53 -9.51 -9.71 -9.17
N HIS A 54 -10.64 -9.43 -8.53
CA HIS A 54 -10.70 -9.24 -7.09
C HIS A 54 -10.65 -10.59 -6.37
N ALA A 55 -10.33 -10.58 -5.08
CA ALA A 55 -10.19 -11.79 -4.27
C ALA A 55 -11.45 -12.65 -4.28
N GLU A 56 -12.62 -12.01 -4.19
CA GLU A 56 -13.92 -12.68 -4.21
C GLU A 56 -14.16 -13.39 -5.54
N GLN A 57 -13.82 -12.76 -6.67
CA GLN A 57 -13.95 -13.34 -8.01
C GLN A 57 -13.08 -14.58 -8.15
N GLU A 58 -11.83 -14.52 -7.70
CA GLU A 58 -10.93 -15.67 -7.72
C GLU A 58 -11.43 -16.79 -6.79
N ALA A 59 -11.86 -16.45 -5.57
CA ALA A 59 -12.36 -17.45 -4.62
C ALA A 59 -13.62 -18.16 -5.13
N ILE A 60 -14.58 -17.43 -5.72
CA ILE A 60 -15.82 -17.97 -6.28
C ILE A 60 -15.51 -18.82 -7.52
N LYS A 61 -14.64 -18.35 -8.42
CA LYS A 61 -14.19 -19.10 -9.59
C LYS A 61 -13.56 -20.43 -9.20
N ASN A 62 -12.67 -20.42 -8.20
CA ASN A 62 -11.98 -21.62 -7.72
C ASN A 62 -12.91 -22.59 -6.98
N ALA A 63 -14.01 -22.12 -6.39
CA ALA A 63 -15.04 -22.94 -5.78
C ALA A 63 -15.94 -23.64 -6.83
N GLY A 64 -16.01 -23.12 -8.04
CA GLY A 64 -16.80 -23.66 -9.14
C GLY A 64 -18.30 -23.77 -8.80
N LYS A 65 -18.97 -24.80 -9.35
CA LYS A 65 -20.42 -25.02 -9.12
C LYS A 65 -20.81 -25.30 -7.67
N SER A 66 -19.85 -25.67 -6.82
CA SER A 66 -20.09 -25.99 -5.40
C SER A 66 -20.32 -24.76 -4.50
N VAL A 67 -20.19 -23.53 -5.06
CA VAL A 67 -20.31 -22.26 -4.34
C VAL A 67 -21.71 -22.00 -3.76
N GLU A 68 -22.76 -22.54 -4.37
CA GLU A 68 -24.14 -22.34 -3.93
C GLU A 68 -24.33 -22.79 -2.47
N ASN A 69 -25.05 -22.00 -1.68
CA ASN A 69 -25.30 -22.22 -0.24
C ASN A 69 -24.04 -22.26 0.64
N SER A 70 -22.91 -21.68 0.18
CA SER A 70 -21.67 -21.55 0.93
C SER A 70 -21.62 -20.28 1.78
N THR A 71 -20.55 -20.13 2.57
CA THR A 71 -20.14 -18.90 3.26
C THR A 71 -18.90 -18.31 2.57
N LEU A 72 -18.94 -17.04 2.23
CA LEU A 72 -17.79 -16.26 1.78
C LEU A 72 -17.19 -15.47 2.95
N TYR A 73 -15.91 -15.63 3.20
CA TYR A 73 -15.13 -14.81 4.11
C TYR A 73 -14.25 -13.85 3.32
N VAL A 74 -14.22 -12.57 3.71
CA VAL A 74 -13.41 -11.54 3.05
C VAL A 74 -12.95 -10.49 4.05
N ASN A 75 -11.70 -10.04 3.92
CA ASN A 75 -11.14 -9.08 4.86
C ASN A 75 -11.56 -7.62 4.63
N LEU A 76 -12.17 -7.30 3.50
CA LEU A 76 -12.69 -5.96 3.18
C LEU A 76 -14.05 -6.07 2.50
N GLU A 77 -14.92 -5.08 2.69
CA GLU A 77 -16.23 -5.00 2.04
C GLU A 77 -16.12 -5.19 0.52
N PRO A 78 -16.90 -6.12 -0.10
CA PRO A 78 -16.90 -6.35 -1.54
C PRO A 78 -17.22 -5.09 -2.35
N CYS A 79 -16.53 -4.89 -3.47
CA CYS A 79 -16.68 -3.70 -4.29
C CYS A 79 -18.06 -3.60 -4.97
N TYR A 80 -18.42 -2.34 -5.30
CA TYR A 80 -19.64 -1.99 -6.04
C TYR A 80 -19.39 -1.42 -7.43
N HIS A 81 -18.23 -0.82 -7.64
CA HIS A 81 -17.99 -0.09 -8.87
C HIS A 81 -17.86 -1.05 -10.07
N PHE A 82 -18.55 -0.68 -11.15
CA PHE A 82 -18.18 -1.12 -12.48
C PHE A 82 -16.80 -0.52 -12.81
N GLY A 83 -15.77 -1.28 -12.51
CA GLY A 83 -14.45 -1.00 -13.00
C GLY A 83 -14.22 -1.73 -14.32
N ARG A 84 -13.05 -2.34 -14.47
CA ARG A 84 -12.76 -3.26 -15.58
C ARG A 84 -13.46 -4.61 -15.44
N THR A 85 -14.03 -4.90 -14.27
CA THR A 85 -14.78 -6.12 -13.93
C THR A 85 -16.13 -5.76 -13.31
N PRO A 86 -17.17 -6.62 -13.45
CA PRO A 86 -18.45 -6.44 -12.79
C PRO A 86 -18.29 -6.36 -11.27
N PRO A 87 -19.21 -5.67 -10.55
CA PRO A 87 -19.18 -5.57 -9.10
C PRO A 87 -19.16 -6.94 -8.41
N CYS A 88 -18.28 -7.11 -7.41
CA CYS A 88 -18.20 -8.36 -6.65
C CYS A 88 -19.51 -8.70 -5.93
N SER A 89 -20.27 -7.68 -5.49
CA SER A 89 -21.59 -7.88 -4.86
C SER A 89 -22.58 -8.61 -5.77
N ASN A 90 -22.61 -8.28 -7.07
CA ASN A 90 -23.50 -8.94 -8.03
C ASN A 90 -23.07 -10.39 -8.27
N LEU A 91 -21.76 -10.64 -8.36
CA LEU A 91 -21.24 -11.99 -8.49
C LEU A 91 -21.62 -12.86 -7.29
N ILE A 92 -21.50 -12.31 -6.06
CA ILE A 92 -21.87 -13.00 -4.81
C ILE A 92 -23.34 -13.40 -4.84
N ILE A 93 -24.23 -12.48 -5.22
CA ILE A 93 -25.68 -12.73 -5.33
C ILE A 93 -25.98 -13.81 -6.38
N ASN A 94 -25.43 -13.66 -7.58
CA ASN A 94 -25.64 -14.60 -8.70
C ASN A 94 -25.09 -16.00 -8.41
N SER A 95 -24.07 -16.11 -7.55
CA SER A 95 -23.49 -17.37 -7.10
C SER A 95 -24.32 -18.05 -5.99
N LYS A 96 -25.45 -17.44 -5.57
CA LYS A 96 -26.34 -17.95 -4.52
C LYS A 96 -25.61 -18.31 -3.23
N ILE A 97 -24.62 -17.48 -2.84
CA ILE A 97 -23.92 -17.59 -1.57
C ILE A 97 -24.91 -17.29 -0.45
N LYS A 98 -24.96 -18.15 0.57
CA LYS A 98 -25.93 -18.02 1.68
C LYS A 98 -25.49 -17.01 2.72
N ARG A 99 -24.18 -16.88 2.94
CA ARG A 99 -23.61 -16.05 4.04
C ARG A 99 -22.33 -15.35 3.60
N VAL A 100 -22.14 -14.10 4.03
CA VAL A 100 -20.90 -13.34 3.83
C VAL A 100 -20.40 -12.80 5.17
N VAL A 101 -19.14 -13.08 5.51
CA VAL A 101 -18.45 -12.57 6.70
C VAL A 101 -17.39 -11.58 6.25
N ILE A 102 -17.51 -10.35 6.72
CA ILE A 102 -16.68 -9.21 6.32
C ILE A 102 -15.90 -8.72 7.54
N SER A 103 -14.57 -8.61 7.43
CA SER A 103 -13.76 -8.11 8.53
C SER A 103 -13.97 -6.61 8.76
N CYS A 104 -13.88 -5.79 7.73
CA CYS A 104 -14.16 -4.35 7.85
C CYS A 104 -14.85 -3.77 6.62
N LEU A 105 -15.58 -2.68 6.83
CA LEU A 105 -16.18 -1.90 5.75
C LEU A 105 -15.11 -1.12 4.99
N ASP A 106 -15.38 -0.83 3.71
CA ASP A 106 -14.51 0.01 2.89
C ASP A 106 -14.55 1.45 3.40
N PRO A 107 -13.42 2.11 3.68
CA PRO A 107 -13.39 3.50 4.14
C PRO A 107 -13.77 4.51 3.04
N ASN A 108 -13.89 4.11 1.79
CA ASN A 108 -14.31 4.96 0.69
C ASN A 108 -15.78 5.33 0.86
N PRO A 109 -16.15 6.62 1.00
CA PRO A 109 -17.55 7.05 1.19
C PRO A 109 -18.51 6.62 0.08
N LEU A 110 -17.98 6.31 -1.11
CA LEU A 110 -18.77 5.81 -2.23
C LEU A 110 -19.21 4.34 -2.02
N VAL A 111 -18.53 3.59 -1.18
CA VAL A 111 -18.76 2.15 -0.90
C VAL A 111 -19.37 1.96 0.50
N ASN A 112 -18.77 2.52 1.50
CA ASN A 112 -18.95 2.36 2.94
C ASN A 112 -20.36 1.94 3.38
N GLY A 113 -20.53 0.68 3.77
CA GLY A 113 -21.78 0.14 4.33
C GLY A 113 -22.97 0.07 3.36
N LYS A 114 -22.74 0.32 2.06
CA LYS A 114 -23.82 0.22 1.06
C LYS A 114 -24.00 -1.22 0.57
N ARG A 115 -22.97 -2.05 0.71
CA ARG A 115 -22.95 -3.41 0.15
C ARG A 115 -23.47 -4.45 1.12
N ASP A 116 -23.14 -4.33 2.38
CA ASP A 116 -23.76 -5.18 3.39
C ASP A 116 -25.30 -5.05 3.33
N LYS A 117 -25.82 -3.83 3.14
CA LYS A 117 -27.25 -3.56 2.95
C LYS A 117 -27.83 -4.19 1.68
N GLN A 118 -27.09 -4.13 0.55
CA GLN A 118 -27.54 -4.75 -0.70
C GLN A 118 -27.58 -6.27 -0.58
N LEU A 119 -26.52 -6.88 -0.03
CA LEU A 119 -26.45 -8.34 0.17
C LEU A 119 -27.59 -8.81 1.10
N LYS A 120 -27.84 -8.10 2.19
CA LYS A 120 -28.98 -8.39 3.11
C LYS A 120 -30.33 -8.31 2.41
N LYS A 121 -30.56 -7.28 1.57
CA LYS A 121 -31.78 -7.15 0.77
C LYS A 121 -31.98 -8.31 -0.21
N SER A 122 -30.91 -8.94 -0.65
CA SER A 122 -30.94 -10.12 -1.53
C SER A 122 -31.06 -11.44 -0.75
N GLY A 123 -31.36 -11.42 0.56
CA GLY A 123 -31.55 -12.60 1.39
C GLY A 123 -30.25 -13.24 1.89
N ILE A 124 -29.10 -12.60 1.73
CA ILE A 124 -27.81 -13.13 2.19
C ILE A 124 -27.58 -12.73 3.66
N GLU A 125 -27.22 -13.69 4.51
CA GLU A 125 -26.78 -13.39 5.89
C GLU A 125 -25.44 -12.66 5.84
N VAL A 126 -25.34 -11.45 6.42
CA VAL A 126 -24.09 -10.68 6.44
C VAL A 126 -23.66 -10.37 7.87
N LYS A 127 -22.45 -10.81 8.25
CA LYS A 127 -21.75 -10.45 9.49
C LYS A 127 -20.58 -9.53 9.19
N VAL A 128 -20.49 -8.41 9.88
CA VAL A 128 -19.42 -7.41 9.71
C VAL A 128 -18.68 -7.19 11.02
N GLY A 129 -17.39 -6.91 10.96
CA GLY A 129 -16.61 -6.46 12.10
C GLY A 129 -15.70 -7.52 12.72
N VAL A 130 -15.64 -8.73 12.15
CA VAL A 130 -14.77 -9.80 12.65
C VAL A 130 -13.30 -9.42 12.41
N LEU A 131 -12.53 -9.29 13.53
CA LEU A 131 -11.12 -8.86 13.50
C LEU A 131 -10.86 -7.53 12.77
N LYS A 132 -11.80 -6.59 12.86
CA LYS A 132 -11.77 -5.28 12.17
C LYS A 132 -10.43 -4.55 12.33
N ASN A 133 -9.89 -4.50 13.55
CA ASN A 133 -8.65 -3.78 13.81
C ASN A 133 -7.45 -4.38 13.08
N GLN A 134 -7.41 -5.70 12.91
CA GLN A 134 -6.35 -6.38 12.15
C GLN A 134 -6.46 -6.07 10.66
N ALA A 135 -7.67 -6.08 10.09
CA ALA A 135 -7.91 -5.68 8.69
C ALA A 135 -7.48 -4.23 8.41
N MET A 136 -7.79 -3.30 9.33
CA MET A 136 -7.36 -1.91 9.22
C MET A 136 -5.83 -1.77 9.30
N ARG A 137 -5.16 -2.54 10.17
CA ARG A 137 -3.69 -2.55 10.27
C ARG A 137 -3.04 -3.11 9.00
N LEU A 138 -3.60 -4.17 8.41
CA LEU A 138 -3.13 -4.75 7.15
C LEU A 138 -3.13 -3.72 6.03
N ASN A 139 -4.17 -2.90 5.93
CA ASN A 139 -4.37 -1.93 4.87
C ASN A 139 -4.24 -0.46 5.36
N ARG A 140 -3.37 -0.19 6.37
CA ARG A 140 -3.28 1.12 7.03
C ARG A 140 -3.14 2.30 6.07
N GLY A 141 -2.39 2.14 4.99
CA GLY A 141 -2.22 3.20 3.98
C GLY A 141 -3.51 3.50 3.22
N PHE A 142 -4.25 2.48 2.85
CA PHE A 142 -5.55 2.62 2.21
C PHE A 142 -6.54 3.33 3.15
N PHE A 143 -6.64 2.89 4.41
CA PHE A 143 -7.51 3.54 5.41
C PHE A 143 -7.07 4.98 5.70
N SER A 144 -5.75 5.24 5.86
CA SER A 144 -5.22 6.58 6.10
C SER A 144 -5.59 7.56 4.97
N LYS A 145 -5.49 7.13 3.71
CA LYS A 145 -5.85 7.94 2.54
C LYS A 145 -7.30 8.42 2.61
N PHE A 146 -8.24 7.56 2.95
CA PHE A 146 -9.66 7.91 2.98
C PHE A 146 -10.08 8.61 4.28
N LEU A 147 -9.62 8.16 5.44
CA LEU A 147 -10.04 8.68 6.74
C LEU A 147 -9.27 9.96 7.13
N LEU A 148 -7.97 10.00 6.86
CA LEU A 148 -7.08 11.11 7.27
C LEU A 148 -6.68 12.01 6.10
N LYS A 149 -7.12 11.71 4.86
CA LYS A 149 -6.79 12.45 3.62
C LYS A 149 -5.28 12.59 3.38
N ARG A 150 -4.50 11.65 3.88
CA ARG A 150 -3.05 11.61 3.72
C ARG A 150 -2.52 10.17 3.66
N PRO A 151 -1.32 9.93 3.08
CA PRO A 151 -0.68 8.62 3.14
C PRO A 151 -0.35 8.21 4.57
N ASN A 152 -0.21 6.90 4.80
CA ASN A 152 0.50 6.40 5.95
C ASN A 152 2.00 6.67 5.77
N ILE A 153 2.68 7.16 6.82
CA ILE A 153 4.08 7.53 6.78
C ILE A 153 4.85 6.63 7.73
N ILE A 154 5.88 5.98 7.21
CA ILE A 154 6.83 5.16 7.97
C ILE A 154 8.16 5.90 7.94
N CYS A 155 8.66 6.33 9.10
CA CYS A 155 9.96 6.97 9.23
C CYS A 155 11.01 5.93 9.64
N LYS A 156 12.08 5.81 8.83
CA LYS A 156 13.22 4.93 9.11
C LYS A 156 14.35 5.74 9.74
N SER A 157 14.89 5.26 10.83
CA SER A 157 16.13 5.75 11.40
C SER A 157 17.10 4.59 11.64
N GLY A 158 18.36 4.77 11.25
CA GLY A 158 19.46 3.89 11.66
C GLY A 158 20.14 4.52 12.87
N ILE A 159 20.04 3.88 14.03
CA ILE A 159 20.57 4.42 15.29
C ILE A 159 21.39 3.37 16.01
N SER A 160 22.37 3.82 16.81
CA SER A 160 23.07 2.99 17.78
C SER A 160 22.19 2.73 19.00
N LEU A 161 22.64 1.88 19.91
CA LEU A 161 21.89 1.51 21.12
C LEU A 161 21.63 2.74 22.02
N ASP A 162 22.56 3.72 22.02
CA ASP A 162 22.43 4.99 22.73
C ASP A 162 21.74 6.11 21.91
N GLY A 163 21.08 5.75 20.79
CA GLY A 163 20.26 6.65 19.98
C GLY A 163 21.04 7.59 19.05
N LYS A 164 22.31 7.33 18.78
CA LYS A 164 23.14 8.14 17.87
C LYS A 164 22.91 7.73 16.41
N ILE A 165 22.81 8.71 15.52
CA ILE A 165 22.60 8.55 14.07
C ILE A 165 23.91 8.72 13.27
N SER A 166 24.97 9.22 13.91
CA SER A 166 26.32 9.38 13.36
C SER A 166 27.32 9.54 14.47
N LEU A 167 28.59 9.33 14.17
CA LEU A 167 29.71 9.73 15.03
C LEU A 167 29.83 11.28 15.08
N SER A 168 30.59 11.81 16.04
CA SER A 168 30.86 13.25 16.19
C SER A 168 31.49 13.88 14.92
N ASN A 169 32.27 13.12 14.18
CA ASN A 169 32.87 13.51 12.91
C ASN A 169 31.93 13.38 11.69
N GLY A 170 30.63 13.04 11.91
CA GLY A 170 29.64 12.88 10.85
C GLY A 170 29.63 11.54 10.11
N ILE A 171 30.53 10.61 10.44
CA ILE A 171 30.54 9.27 9.84
C ILE A 171 29.30 8.50 10.36
N SER A 172 28.49 7.97 9.43
CA SER A 172 27.25 7.23 9.74
C SER A 172 27.22 5.80 9.14
N LYS A 173 28.30 5.35 8.50
CA LYS A 173 28.39 4.03 7.86
C LYS A 173 29.37 3.15 8.64
N TRP A 174 29.02 1.94 9.14
CA TRP A 174 27.67 1.37 9.18
C TRP A 174 27.26 1.25 10.64
N ILE A 175 26.14 1.84 11.02
CA ILE A 175 25.63 1.81 12.40
C ILE A 175 24.77 0.55 12.63
N THR A 176 24.07 0.09 11.58
CA THR A 176 23.18 -1.08 11.64
C THR A 176 23.75 -2.26 10.88
N SER A 177 23.34 -3.47 11.27
CA SER A 177 23.77 -4.74 10.67
C SER A 177 23.33 -4.89 9.21
N GLU A 178 23.82 -5.94 8.56
CA GLU A 178 23.44 -6.29 7.18
C GLU A 178 21.97 -6.72 7.11
N GLU A 179 21.51 -7.49 8.08
CA GLU A 179 20.12 -7.94 8.20
C GLU A 179 19.16 -6.74 8.30
N SER A 180 19.50 -5.74 9.12
CA SER A 180 18.72 -4.48 9.22
C SER A 180 18.67 -3.75 7.88
N ARG A 181 19.75 -3.76 7.11
CA ARG A 181 19.77 -3.15 5.76
C ARG A 181 18.96 -3.96 4.75
N LEU A 182 18.88 -5.28 4.91
CA LEU A 182 18.01 -6.14 4.11
C LEU A 182 16.53 -5.87 4.43
N ASP A 183 16.20 -5.68 5.70
CA ASP A 183 14.85 -5.29 6.12
C ASP A 183 14.42 -3.95 5.49
N VAL A 184 15.33 -2.97 5.42
CA VAL A 184 15.09 -1.72 4.68
C VAL A 184 14.76 -1.97 3.19
N GLN A 185 15.36 -2.98 2.53
CA GLN A 185 14.99 -3.32 1.15
C GLN A 185 13.55 -3.86 1.07
N THR A 186 13.13 -4.62 2.10
CA THR A 186 11.75 -5.12 2.21
C THR A 186 10.77 -3.97 2.41
N GLU A 187 11.05 -3.03 3.31
CA GLU A 187 10.21 -1.85 3.54
C GLU A 187 10.10 -0.96 2.29
N ARG A 188 11.18 -0.81 1.52
CA ARG A 188 11.14 -0.14 0.20
C ARG A 188 10.21 -0.86 -0.77
N ALA A 189 10.25 -2.21 -0.79
CA ALA A 189 9.40 -3.00 -1.67
C ALA A 189 7.90 -2.94 -1.29
N LEU A 190 7.59 -2.76 -0.01
CA LEU A 190 6.23 -2.59 0.51
C LEU A 190 5.68 -1.17 0.30
N SER A 191 6.55 -0.21 -0.02
CA SER A 191 6.18 1.20 -0.11
C SER A 191 6.18 1.69 -1.56
N PRO A 192 5.08 2.27 -2.06
CA PRO A 192 5.01 2.80 -3.42
C PRO A 192 5.90 4.03 -3.64
N LEU A 193 6.32 4.69 -2.56
CA LEU A 193 7.17 5.88 -2.63
C LEU A 193 8.17 5.93 -1.46
N ILE A 194 9.42 6.21 -1.80
CA ILE A 194 10.48 6.60 -0.86
C ILE A 194 10.52 8.13 -0.81
N PHE A 195 10.64 8.71 0.38
CA PHE A 195 10.73 10.17 0.56
C PHE A 195 12.05 10.55 1.23
N SER A 196 12.75 11.54 0.66
CA SER A 196 14.08 11.93 1.13
C SER A 196 14.31 13.44 0.98
N SER A 197 15.53 13.89 1.28
CA SER A 197 15.94 15.28 1.20
C SER A 197 17.16 15.48 0.28
N SER A 198 17.33 16.69 -0.24
CA SER A 198 18.53 17.06 -0.99
C SER A 198 19.81 16.93 -0.16
N LYS A 199 19.75 17.14 1.16
CA LYS A 199 20.90 16.97 2.06
C LYS A 199 21.39 15.52 2.02
N THR A 200 20.49 14.54 2.22
CA THR A 200 20.81 13.10 2.12
C THR A 200 21.38 12.74 0.76
N VAL A 201 20.78 13.24 -0.34
CA VAL A 201 21.27 12.92 -1.68
C VAL A 201 22.67 13.49 -1.95
N MET A 202 22.96 14.69 -1.48
CA MET A 202 24.26 15.32 -1.69
C MET A 202 25.37 14.70 -0.82
N MET A 203 25.03 14.29 0.42
CA MET A 203 26.03 13.69 1.33
C MET A 203 26.36 12.24 0.93
N ASP A 204 25.35 11.43 0.66
CA ASP A 204 25.51 9.99 0.49
C ASP A 204 25.47 9.51 -0.96
N ASN A 205 25.02 10.36 -1.88
CA ASN A 205 24.74 10.02 -3.28
C ASN A 205 24.06 8.64 -3.44
N PRO A 206 22.95 8.37 -2.71
CA PRO A 206 22.32 7.06 -2.70
C PRO A 206 21.49 6.87 -3.98
N SER A 207 21.21 5.61 -4.33
CA SER A 207 20.25 5.32 -5.41
C SER A 207 18.80 5.31 -4.92
N LEU A 208 18.56 5.08 -3.62
CA LEU A 208 17.22 4.96 -3.00
C LEU A 208 16.30 4.06 -3.83
N ASN A 209 16.74 2.84 -4.07
CA ASN A 209 16.03 1.83 -4.87
C ASN A 209 16.13 0.46 -4.21
N ILE A 210 15.32 -0.47 -4.70
CA ILE A 210 15.40 -1.88 -4.34
C ILE A 210 16.52 -2.50 -5.17
N ARG A 211 17.41 -3.26 -4.51
CA ARG A 211 18.57 -3.94 -5.12
C ARG A 211 18.59 -5.44 -4.83
N GLU A 212 17.83 -5.88 -3.82
CA GLU A 212 17.74 -7.27 -3.42
C GLU A 212 17.12 -8.11 -4.56
N PRO A 213 17.85 -9.10 -5.12
CA PRO A 213 17.38 -9.85 -6.29
C PRO A 213 16.05 -10.58 -6.07
N LEU A 214 15.80 -11.11 -4.88
CA LEU A 214 14.56 -11.82 -4.55
C LEU A 214 13.36 -10.86 -4.50
N LEU A 215 13.57 -9.62 -4.05
CA LEU A 215 12.52 -8.61 -4.03
C LEU A 215 12.25 -8.05 -5.43
N LEU A 216 13.29 -7.87 -6.25
CA LEU A 216 13.15 -7.41 -7.64
C LEU A 216 12.22 -8.32 -8.47
N LYS A 217 12.22 -9.63 -8.21
CA LYS A 217 11.30 -10.59 -8.86
C LYS A 217 9.84 -10.45 -8.41
N LYS A 218 9.60 -9.83 -7.26
CA LYS A 218 8.26 -9.71 -6.64
C LYS A 218 7.56 -8.38 -6.90
N ILE A 219 8.30 -7.33 -7.23
CA ILE A 219 7.75 -5.99 -7.48
C ILE A 219 7.42 -5.78 -8.96
N LEU A 220 6.45 -4.91 -9.24
CA LEU A 220 6.09 -4.53 -10.61
C LEU A 220 7.01 -3.43 -11.18
N LYS A 221 7.49 -2.54 -10.31
CA LYS A 221 8.38 -1.42 -10.63
C LYS A 221 9.15 -0.98 -9.38
N GLN A 222 10.20 -0.20 -9.55
CA GLN A 222 10.86 0.48 -8.44
C GLN A 222 9.90 1.47 -7.75
N PRO A 223 9.99 1.67 -6.43
CA PRO A 223 9.21 2.70 -5.74
C PRO A 223 9.50 4.07 -6.32
N ASP A 224 8.46 4.89 -6.45
CA ASP A 224 8.62 6.28 -6.84
C ASP A 224 9.44 7.02 -5.78
N LEU A 225 10.01 8.18 -6.11
CA LEU A 225 10.88 8.92 -5.20
C LEU A 225 10.37 10.36 -5.04
N GLY A 226 10.17 10.79 -3.80
CA GLY A 226 9.92 12.19 -3.45
C GLY A 226 11.18 12.79 -2.83
N ILE A 227 11.65 13.94 -3.31
CA ILE A 227 12.81 14.63 -2.75
C ILE A 227 12.47 16.09 -2.50
N VAL A 228 12.73 16.56 -1.29
CA VAL A 228 12.68 17.99 -0.98
C VAL A 228 14.03 18.63 -1.38
N ASP A 229 14.00 19.40 -2.45
CA ASP A 229 15.16 20.17 -2.95
C ASP A 229 14.75 21.63 -3.21
N ARG A 230 14.67 22.42 -2.14
CA ARG A 230 14.14 23.77 -2.17
C ARG A 230 14.74 24.66 -3.27
N THR A 231 16.01 24.53 -3.54
CA THR A 231 16.77 25.38 -4.47
C THR A 231 17.29 24.62 -5.68
N LEU A 232 16.85 23.38 -5.90
CA LEU A 232 17.27 22.52 -7.02
C LEU A 232 18.81 22.35 -7.09
N LYS A 233 19.44 22.15 -5.94
CA LYS A 233 20.91 22.07 -5.84
C LYS A 233 21.47 20.69 -6.14
N ILE A 234 20.65 19.63 -6.17
CA ILE A 234 21.11 18.28 -6.47
C ILE A 234 21.74 18.25 -7.88
N PRO A 235 22.97 17.71 -8.01
CA PRO A 235 23.61 17.52 -9.32
C PRO A 235 22.82 16.53 -10.21
N LEU A 236 22.70 16.84 -11.49
CA LEU A 236 21.93 16.00 -12.45
C LEU A 236 22.53 14.61 -12.67
N ASN A 237 23.82 14.41 -12.38
CA ASN A 237 24.51 13.12 -12.45
C ASN A 237 24.35 12.25 -11.20
N SER A 238 23.64 12.73 -10.16
CA SER A 238 23.39 11.97 -8.93
C SER A 238 22.71 10.62 -9.20
N LYS A 239 23.06 9.59 -8.42
CA LYS A 239 22.58 8.22 -8.59
C LYS A 239 21.06 8.10 -8.56
N VAL A 240 20.36 8.93 -7.79
CA VAL A 240 18.89 8.97 -7.74
C VAL A 240 18.24 9.17 -9.10
N PHE A 241 18.84 9.93 -10.03
CA PHE A 241 18.35 10.20 -11.38
C PHE A 241 18.71 9.12 -12.41
N LYS A 242 19.55 8.15 -12.04
CA LYS A 242 19.95 7.04 -12.93
C LYS A 242 18.92 5.91 -12.97
N VAL A 243 18.06 5.81 -11.97
CA VAL A 243 16.99 4.80 -11.90
C VAL A 243 15.81 5.23 -12.78
N SER A 244 15.62 4.57 -13.91
CA SER A 244 14.65 4.96 -14.96
C SER A 244 13.22 4.46 -14.73
N SER A 245 13.04 3.36 -14.00
CA SER A 245 11.75 2.66 -13.86
C SER A 245 10.85 3.22 -12.76
N ARG A 246 10.99 4.51 -12.41
CA ARG A 246 10.18 5.20 -11.39
C ARG A 246 9.94 6.66 -11.74
N LYS A 247 8.90 7.28 -11.17
CA LYS A 247 8.73 8.73 -11.13
C LYS A 247 9.56 9.34 -10.01
N ILE A 248 10.04 10.57 -10.21
CA ILE A 248 10.78 11.34 -9.21
C ILE A 248 10.09 12.68 -9.06
N TYR A 249 9.53 12.96 -7.88
CA TYR A 249 8.90 14.23 -7.53
C TYR A 249 9.92 15.10 -6.81
N LEU A 250 10.36 16.19 -7.46
CA LEU A 250 11.24 17.19 -6.86
C LEU A 250 10.40 18.35 -6.30
N PHE A 251 10.29 18.44 -4.99
CA PHE A 251 9.60 19.52 -4.32
C PHE A 251 10.54 20.71 -4.12
N THR A 252 10.21 21.83 -4.76
CA THR A 252 11.09 23.00 -4.82
C THR A 252 10.33 24.32 -4.67
N SER A 253 11.01 25.38 -4.24
CA SER A 253 10.49 26.74 -4.26
C SER A 253 10.90 27.55 -5.51
N ILE A 254 11.55 26.91 -6.45
CA ILE A 254 11.95 27.52 -7.73
C ILE A 254 10.81 27.32 -8.74
N LYS A 255 10.21 28.43 -9.18
CA LYS A 255 9.09 28.42 -10.13
C LYS A 255 9.51 28.00 -11.55
N LYS A 256 10.69 28.42 -12.01
CA LYS A 256 11.23 28.12 -13.33
C LYS A 256 12.69 27.70 -13.22
N THR A 257 13.09 26.71 -13.97
CA THR A 257 14.48 26.22 -13.98
C THR A 257 14.95 26.00 -15.43
N THR A 258 16.22 26.28 -15.68
CA THR A 258 16.90 25.94 -16.93
C THR A 258 17.52 24.54 -16.90
N LYS A 259 17.55 23.86 -15.76
CA LYS A 259 18.05 22.49 -15.63
C LYS A 259 17.19 21.52 -16.44
N LYS A 260 17.84 20.73 -17.29
CA LYS A 260 17.19 19.72 -18.14
C LYS A 260 17.13 18.39 -17.39
N TYR A 261 15.99 18.08 -16.78
CA TYR A 261 15.73 16.80 -16.14
C TYR A 261 15.20 15.77 -17.14
N LYS A 262 15.34 14.47 -16.81
CA LYS A 262 14.73 13.37 -17.57
C LYS A 262 13.20 13.43 -17.49
N LYS A 263 12.50 12.80 -18.44
CA LYS A 263 11.02 12.78 -18.54
C LYS A 263 10.31 12.21 -17.30
N ASN A 264 10.98 11.35 -16.54
CA ASN A 264 10.43 10.75 -15.32
C ASN A 264 10.57 11.64 -14.07
N VAL A 265 11.20 12.82 -14.18
CA VAL A 265 11.33 13.81 -13.09
C VAL A 265 10.22 14.84 -13.22
N ILE A 266 9.43 14.98 -12.17
CA ILE A 266 8.32 15.91 -12.07
C ILE A 266 8.70 16.99 -11.06
N ILE A 267 8.81 18.23 -11.51
CA ILE A 267 9.11 19.37 -10.63
C ILE A 267 7.80 19.86 -10.04
N VAL A 268 7.73 19.87 -8.72
CA VAL A 268 6.55 20.30 -7.97
C VAL A 268 6.90 21.58 -7.21
N TYR A 269 6.30 22.68 -7.63
CA TYR A 269 6.48 23.96 -6.95
C TYR A 269 5.70 23.98 -5.63
N ILE A 270 6.40 24.26 -4.53
CA ILE A 270 5.83 24.51 -3.20
C ILE A 270 6.41 25.84 -2.69
N GLN A 271 5.55 26.76 -2.35
CA GLN A 271 5.98 28.03 -1.82
C GLN A 271 6.74 27.86 -0.52
N SER A 272 7.97 28.38 -0.44
CA SER A 272 8.71 28.34 0.81
C SER A 272 8.22 29.42 1.78
N ARG A 273 8.13 29.07 3.07
CA ARG A 273 7.84 30.01 4.16
C ARG A 273 9.01 29.99 5.12
N LYS A 274 9.54 31.17 5.49
CA LYS A 274 10.73 31.30 6.36
C LYS A 274 11.89 30.38 5.92
N GLY A 275 12.15 30.29 4.60
CA GLY A 275 13.22 29.49 4.05
C GLY A 275 13.01 27.97 4.07
N LYS A 276 11.82 27.48 4.42
CA LYS A 276 11.49 26.05 4.50
C LYS A 276 10.34 25.70 3.55
N ILE A 277 10.35 24.49 2.98
CA ILE A 277 9.23 23.90 2.25
C ILE A 277 8.26 23.26 3.26
N ASN A 278 6.97 23.48 3.05
CA ASN A 278 5.93 22.86 3.86
C ASN A 278 5.79 21.38 3.47
N LEU A 279 6.21 20.47 4.36
CA LEU A 279 6.14 19.02 4.12
C LEU A 279 4.70 18.52 4.01
N MET A 280 3.73 19.15 4.68
CA MET A 280 2.32 18.77 4.57
C MET A 280 1.77 19.03 3.17
N GLU A 281 2.20 20.09 2.49
CA GLU A 281 1.85 20.35 1.09
C GLU A 281 2.44 19.30 0.15
N CYS A 282 3.69 18.86 0.40
CA CYS A 282 4.32 17.76 -0.35
C CYS A 282 3.53 16.45 -0.17
N ILE A 283 3.17 16.11 1.07
CA ILE A 283 2.41 14.90 1.40
C ILE A 283 1.00 14.95 0.79
N SER A 284 0.33 16.09 0.85
CA SER A 284 -1.00 16.29 0.26
C SER A 284 -0.96 16.17 -1.27
N PHE A 285 0.11 16.66 -1.90
CA PHE A 285 0.32 16.45 -3.33
C PHE A 285 0.47 14.96 -3.67
N LEU A 286 1.29 14.22 -2.91
CA LEU A 286 1.51 12.78 -3.11
C LEU A 286 0.24 11.96 -2.88
N ALA A 287 -0.60 12.34 -1.92
CA ALA A 287 -1.91 11.69 -1.70
C ALA A 287 -2.81 11.76 -2.95
N LYS A 288 -2.77 12.90 -3.70
CA LYS A 288 -3.49 13.08 -4.95
C LYS A 288 -2.92 12.26 -6.12
N GLN A 289 -1.69 11.74 -5.99
CA GLN A 289 -1.05 10.86 -6.97
C GLN A 289 -1.28 9.37 -6.66
N ASP A 290 -2.31 9.04 -5.88
CA ASP A 290 -2.62 7.69 -5.42
C ASP A 290 -1.54 7.02 -4.54
N ILE A 291 -0.61 7.80 -4.00
CA ILE A 291 0.37 7.31 -3.01
C ILE A 291 -0.31 7.18 -1.66
N ASN A 292 -0.47 5.95 -1.17
CA ASN A 292 -1.11 5.66 0.12
C ASN A 292 -0.13 5.25 1.23
N ASN A 293 1.11 4.90 0.90
CA ASN A 293 2.20 4.68 1.85
C ASN A 293 3.45 5.44 1.42
N ILE A 294 4.16 6.01 2.37
CA ILE A 294 5.44 6.71 2.17
C ILE A 294 6.46 6.14 3.15
N PHE A 295 7.61 5.72 2.64
CA PHE A 295 8.77 5.32 3.42
C PHE A 295 9.79 6.45 3.45
N VAL A 296 10.01 7.07 4.60
CA VAL A 296 10.92 8.21 4.75
C VAL A 296 12.33 7.72 5.08
N GLU A 297 13.27 8.05 4.21
CA GLU A 297 14.71 7.83 4.39
C GLU A 297 15.42 9.17 4.23
N ALA A 298 15.44 9.96 5.27
CA ALA A 298 16.18 11.21 5.35
C ALA A 298 17.12 11.17 6.55
N GLY A 299 18.36 11.58 6.32
CA GLY A 299 19.32 11.81 7.39
C GLY A 299 19.07 13.14 8.11
N PRO A 300 19.90 13.47 9.11
CA PRO A 300 19.83 14.70 9.89
C PRO A 300 20.08 15.96 9.06
#